data_694fa784abd0b2e1a6553073a08f4249
#
_entry.id   694fa784abd0b2e1a6553073a08f4249
#
_cell.length_a   1.000
_cell.length_b   1.000
_cell.length_c   1.000
_cell.angle_alpha   90.00
_cell.angle_beta   90.00
_cell.angle_gamma   90.00
#
_symmetry.space_group_name_H-M   'P 1'
#
loop_
_entity.id
_entity.type
_entity.pdbx_description
1 polymer ?
#
loop_
_entity_poly.entity_id
_entity_poly.type
_entity_poly.pdbx_seq_one_letter_code
_entity_poly.pdbx_strand_id
1 'polypeptide(L)'
;KVRFFDIEEIKYQILNLKQRKAKIFKFLDRTFNANKKFLELIDFIVDNHCEGESYQFEITGDLLKPEYIDYINKKAPKGLIRFEIGIQSTNYQTNLSVGRIQNNELLFSNIRKIQEANIIDLHLDLIAGLPLEDYKSFEKTFNDVVSLRPKELQLGFLKLLHGTRLHTE
;
A
#
# COMPACT_ATOMS: atom_id res chain seq x y z
N LYS A 1 5.43 -13.78 -13.48
CA LYS A 1 4.34 -13.21 -14.29
C LYS A 1 3.18 -12.90 -13.36
N VAL A 2 2.74 -11.63 -13.29
CA VAL A 2 1.58 -11.23 -12.50
C VAL A 2 0.32 -11.84 -13.13
N ARG A 3 -0.56 -12.38 -12.29
CA ARG A 3 -1.87 -12.89 -12.70
C ARG A 3 -2.93 -12.01 -12.04
N PHE A 4 -3.95 -11.64 -12.78
CA PHE A 4 -5.10 -10.90 -12.27
C PHE A 4 -6.34 -11.80 -12.26
N PHE A 5 -7.10 -11.74 -11.19
CA PHE A 5 -8.45 -12.32 -11.18
C PHE A 5 -9.38 -11.49 -12.05
N ASP A 6 -10.45 -12.12 -12.52
CA ASP A 6 -11.51 -11.40 -13.19
C ASP A 6 -12.16 -10.40 -12.23
N ILE A 7 -12.42 -9.19 -12.71
CA ILE A 7 -12.99 -8.13 -11.88
C ILE A 7 -14.40 -8.46 -11.42
N GLU A 8 -15.18 -9.13 -12.25
CA GLU A 8 -16.56 -9.55 -11.92
C GLU A 8 -16.56 -10.63 -10.83
N GLU A 9 -15.59 -11.54 -10.85
CA GLU A 9 -15.39 -12.50 -9.77
C GLU A 9 -15.05 -11.81 -8.44
N ILE A 10 -14.18 -10.79 -8.47
CA ILE A 10 -13.83 -10.00 -7.27
C ILE A 10 -15.08 -9.29 -6.73
N LYS A 11 -15.86 -8.64 -7.59
CA LYS A 11 -17.12 -7.96 -7.23
C LYS A 11 -18.11 -8.93 -6.60
N TYR A 12 -18.28 -10.10 -7.20
CA TYR A 12 -19.14 -11.16 -6.67
C TYR A 12 -18.71 -11.61 -5.29
N GLN A 13 -17.40 -11.82 -5.07
CA GLN A 13 -16.85 -12.23 -3.78
C GLN A 13 -17.08 -11.18 -2.71
N ILE A 14 -16.89 -9.90 -3.03
CA ILE A 14 -17.20 -8.79 -2.12
C ILE A 14 -18.67 -8.85 -1.69
N LEU A 15 -19.60 -8.95 -2.62
CA LEU A 15 -21.03 -9.01 -2.30
C LEU A 15 -21.38 -10.23 -1.44
N ASN A 16 -20.81 -11.38 -1.73
CA ASN A 16 -21.00 -12.60 -0.94
C ASN A 16 -20.51 -12.45 0.51
N LEU A 17 -19.32 -11.85 0.69
CA LEU A 17 -18.80 -11.56 2.02
C LEU A 17 -19.66 -10.53 2.77
N LYS A 18 -20.18 -9.52 2.07
CA LYS A 18 -21.12 -8.55 2.66
C LYS A 18 -22.40 -9.20 3.17
N GLN A 19 -22.98 -10.15 2.41
CA GLN A 19 -24.14 -10.94 2.87
C GLN A 19 -23.84 -11.69 4.16
N ARG A 20 -22.58 -12.07 4.39
CA ARG A 20 -22.10 -12.68 5.64
C ARG A 20 -21.72 -11.66 6.72
N LYS A 21 -22.08 -10.39 6.53
CA LYS A 21 -21.82 -9.26 7.47
C LYS A 21 -20.34 -8.94 7.67
N ALA A 22 -19.47 -9.26 6.70
CA ALA A 22 -18.09 -8.79 6.73
C ALA A 22 -18.07 -7.25 6.70
N LYS A 23 -17.18 -6.65 7.49
CA LYS A 23 -16.98 -5.20 7.58
C LYS A 23 -15.58 -4.77 7.17
N ILE A 24 -14.61 -5.66 7.27
CA ILE A 24 -13.23 -5.40 6.91
C ILE A 24 -12.84 -6.34 5.78
N PHE A 25 -12.41 -5.75 4.67
CA PHE A 25 -11.99 -6.46 3.47
C PHE A 25 -10.51 -6.19 3.23
N LYS A 26 -9.67 -7.22 3.29
CA LYS A 26 -8.24 -7.10 3.03
C LYS A 26 -7.88 -7.82 1.75
N PHE A 27 -7.34 -7.08 0.78
CA PHE A 27 -6.80 -7.62 -0.47
C PHE A 27 -5.36 -8.06 -0.26
N LEU A 28 -5.03 -9.27 -0.70
CA LEU A 28 -3.72 -9.88 -0.46
C LEU A 28 -2.72 -9.64 -1.61
N ASP A 29 -3.11 -8.86 -2.61
CA ASP A 29 -2.21 -8.45 -3.70
C ASP A 29 -1.20 -7.44 -3.20
N ARG A 30 0.11 -7.72 -3.42
CA ARG A 30 1.20 -6.84 -2.96
C ARG A 30 1.36 -5.55 -3.77
N THR A 31 0.71 -5.44 -4.91
CA THR A 31 0.77 -4.27 -5.80
C THR A 31 -0.58 -4.13 -6.51
N PHE A 32 -1.61 -3.95 -5.74
CA PHE A 32 -2.98 -3.93 -6.25
C PHE A 32 -3.20 -2.84 -7.32
N ASN A 33 -2.54 -1.70 -7.18
CA ASN A 33 -2.63 -0.58 -8.13
C ASN A 33 -1.91 -0.81 -9.48
N ALA A 34 -1.23 -1.95 -9.67
CA ALA A 34 -0.75 -2.38 -10.99
C ALA A 34 -1.88 -2.93 -11.88
N ASN A 35 -3.04 -3.25 -11.32
CA ASN A 35 -4.19 -3.68 -12.08
C ASN A 35 -4.82 -2.50 -12.84
N LYS A 36 -4.99 -2.64 -14.16
CA LYS A 36 -5.61 -1.60 -15.00
C LYS A 36 -7.06 -1.28 -14.62
N LYS A 37 -7.74 -2.23 -13.96
CA LYS A 37 -9.12 -2.08 -13.47
C LYS A 37 -9.20 -1.62 -12.02
N PHE A 38 -8.10 -1.07 -11.47
CA PHE A 38 -8.05 -0.59 -10.09
C PHE A 38 -9.16 0.40 -9.77
N LEU A 39 -9.34 1.45 -10.58
CA LEU A 39 -10.38 2.45 -10.35
C LEU A 39 -11.79 1.89 -10.53
N GLU A 40 -12.00 0.96 -11.45
CA GLU A 40 -13.31 0.29 -11.63
C GLU A 40 -13.73 -0.44 -10.36
N LEU A 41 -12.77 -1.09 -9.67
CA LEU A 41 -13.08 -1.75 -8.40
C LEU A 41 -13.33 -0.73 -7.28
N ILE A 42 -12.57 0.37 -7.23
CA ILE A 42 -12.81 1.45 -6.27
C ILE A 42 -14.23 2.01 -6.46
N ASP A 43 -14.66 2.27 -7.69
CA ASP A 43 -16.01 2.74 -8.00
C ASP A 43 -17.07 1.76 -7.50
N PHE A 44 -16.92 0.48 -7.83
CA PHE A 44 -17.84 -0.54 -7.35
C PHE A 44 -17.93 -0.58 -5.82
N ILE A 45 -16.80 -0.47 -5.12
CA ILE A 45 -16.78 -0.44 -3.65
C ILE A 45 -17.51 0.80 -3.13
N VAL A 46 -17.22 1.97 -3.69
CA VAL A 46 -17.86 3.24 -3.28
C VAL A 46 -19.36 3.18 -3.51
N ASP A 47 -19.81 2.66 -4.66
CA ASP A 47 -21.23 2.61 -5.01
C ASP A 47 -22.03 1.58 -4.18
N ASN A 48 -21.35 0.55 -3.66
CA ASN A 48 -21.99 -0.56 -2.92
C ASN A 48 -21.62 -0.61 -1.44
N HIS A 49 -20.90 0.36 -0.88
CA HIS A 49 -20.48 0.31 0.52
C HIS A 49 -21.66 0.46 1.50
N CYS A 50 -21.46 -0.05 2.70
CA CYS A 50 -22.31 0.19 3.86
C CYS A 50 -21.50 0.83 4.99
N GLU A 51 -22.18 1.52 5.88
CA GLU A 51 -21.56 2.15 7.03
C GLU A 51 -20.71 1.16 7.86
N GLY A 52 -19.53 1.60 8.25
CA GLY A 52 -18.57 0.82 9.03
C GLY A 52 -17.78 -0.22 8.23
N GLU A 53 -17.87 -0.21 6.89
CA GLU A 53 -16.99 -1.02 6.04
C GLU A 53 -15.65 -0.33 5.80
N SER A 54 -14.58 -1.13 5.65
CA SER A 54 -13.25 -0.69 5.27
C SER A 54 -12.60 -1.69 4.32
N TYR A 55 -11.93 -1.16 3.29
CA TYR A 55 -11.28 -1.94 2.23
C TYR A 55 -9.80 -1.59 2.19
N GLN A 56 -8.96 -2.57 2.57
CA GLN A 56 -7.51 -2.41 2.67
C GLN A 56 -6.82 -3.01 1.46
N PHE A 57 -5.95 -2.22 0.83
CA PHE A 57 -5.14 -2.59 -0.33
C PHE A 57 -3.66 -2.36 -0.05
N GLU A 58 -2.83 -3.36 -0.30
CA GLU A 58 -1.39 -3.20 -0.36
C GLU A 58 -1.02 -2.65 -1.75
N ILE A 59 -0.39 -1.49 -1.80
CA ILE A 59 -0.08 -0.77 -3.03
C ILE A 59 1.39 -0.38 -3.10
N THR A 60 1.88 -0.17 -4.31
CA THR A 60 3.19 0.46 -4.55
C THR A 60 2.96 1.96 -4.72
N GLY A 61 3.42 2.75 -3.74
CA GLY A 61 3.02 4.14 -3.61
C GLY A 61 3.54 5.06 -4.72
N ASP A 62 4.73 4.79 -5.27
CA ASP A 62 5.29 5.55 -6.41
C ASP A 62 4.72 5.14 -7.77
N LEU A 63 3.98 4.01 -7.85
CA LEU A 63 3.20 3.64 -9.03
C LEU A 63 1.78 4.22 -8.99
N LEU A 64 1.35 4.78 -7.88
CA LEU A 64 0.04 5.40 -7.77
C LEU A 64 0.03 6.75 -8.48
N LYS A 65 -0.80 6.88 -9.48
CA LYS A 65 -0.91 8.12 -10.25
C LYS A 65 -1.59 9.21 -9.41
N PRO A 66 -1.07 10.46 -9.40
CA PRO A 66 -1.67 11.55 -8.64
C PRO A 66 -3.14 11.81 -8.96
N GLU A 67 -3.55 11.64 -10.23
CA GLU A 67 -4.94 11.76 -10.64
C GLU A 67 -5.86 10.69 -10.05
N TYR A 68 -5.33 9.50 -9.71
CA TYR A 68 -6.09 8.45 -9.02
C TYR A 68 -6.33 8.82 -7.56
N ILE A 69 -5.34 9.47 -6.92
CA ILE A 69 -5.49 9.99 -5.55
C ILE A 69 -6.61 11.03 -5.53
N ASP A 70 -6.58 11.99 -6.46
CA ASP A 70 -7.63 13.04 -6.56
C ASP A 70 -9.01 12.43 -6.78
N TYR A 71 -9.08 11.45 -7.67
CA TYR A 71 -10.33 10.77 -7.99
C TYR A 71 -10.92 10.06 -6.76
N ILE A 72 -10.11 9.29 -6.04
CA ILE A 72 -10.55 8.56 -4.85
C ILE A 72 -10.93 9.53 -3.74
N ASN A 73 -10.11 10.57 -3.49
CA ASN A 73 -10.39 11.59 -2.48
C ASN A 73 -11.70 12.33 -2.72
N LYS A 74 -12.10 12.50 -3.99
CA LYS A 74 -13.36 13.15 -4.35
C LYS A 74 -14.59 12.24 -4.18
N LYS A 75 -14.41 10.93 -4.39
CA LYS A 75 -15.52 9.97 -4.45
C LYS A 75 -15.74 9.17 -3.17
N ALA A 76 -14.65 8.74 -2.52
CA ALA A 76 -14.76 7.81 -1.42
C ALA A 76 -15.17 8.49 -0.12
N PRO A 77 -16.04 7.88 0.67
CA PRO A 77 -16.24 8.28 2.07
C PRO A 77 -14.95 8.12 2.87
N LYS A 78 -14.76 8.99 3.85
CA LYS A 78 -13.59 8.95 4.73
C LYS A 78 -13.47 7.61 5.44
N GLY A 79 -12.28 7.00 5.39
CA GLY A 79 -11.95 5.74 6.04
C GLY A 79 -12.49 4.49 5.34
N LEU A 80 -13.23 4.63 4.23
CA LEU A 80 -13.67 3.48 3.43
C LEU A 80 -12.49 2.76 2.78
N ILE A 81 -11.55 3.53 2.23
CA ILE A 81 -10.36 3.03 1.54
C ILE A 81 -9.16 3.19 2.45
N ARG A 82 -8.38 2.12 2.59
CA ARG A 82 -7.13 2.10 3.33
C ARG A 82 -6.01 1.59 2.42
N PHE A 83 -4.92 2.34 2.34
CA PHE A 83 -3.72 1.92 1.64
C PHE A 83 -2.61 1.52 2.63
N GLU A 84 -2.05 0.35 2.39
CA GLU A 84 -0.82 -0.13 3.02
C GLU A 84 0.32 0.04 2.02
N ILE A 85 1.31 0.85 2.37
CA ILE A 85 2.44 1.20 1.51
C ILE A 85 3.73 0.75 2.19
N GLY A 86 4.32 -0.30 1.65
CA GLY A 86 5.65 -0.74 2.06
C GLY A 86 6.70 0.20 1.48
N ILE A 87 7.28 1.09 2.29
CA ILE A 87 8.43 1.92 1.93
C ILE A 87 9.70 1.08 2.04
N GLN A 88 9.78 0.27 3.09
CA GLN A 88 10.87 -0.61 3.49
C GLN A 88 12.13 0.17 3.87
N SER A 89 12.75 0.90 2.94
CA SER A 89 13.89 1.79 3.13
C SER A 89 13.84 2.97 2.15
N THR A 90 14.44 4.09 2.51
CA THR A 90 14.70 5.23 1.60
C THR A 90 16.09 5.16 0.95
N ASN A 91 16.93 4.20 1.37
CA ASN A 91 18.24 3.99 0.79
C ASN A 91 18.14 3.27 -0.56
N TYR A 92 18.60 3.94 -1.61
CA TYR A 92 18.55 3.42 -2.98
C TYR A 92 19.33 2.10 -3.14
N GLN A 93 20.55 2.00 -2.56
CA GLN A 93 21.37 0.79 -2.68
C GLN A 93 20.76 -0.40 -1.93
N THR A 94 20.20 -0.15 -0.77
CA THR A 94 19.44 -1.12 0.01
C THR A 94 18.27 -1.66 -0.80
N ASN A 95 17.46 -0.77 -1.39
CA ASN A 95 16.32 -1.17 -2.21
C ASN A 95 16.77 -1.99 -3.42
N LEU A 96 17.83 -1.58 -4.13
CA LEU A 96 18.36 -2.34 -5.27
C LEU A 96 18.84 -3.74 -4.86
N SER A 97 19.48 -3.90 -3.69
CA SER A 97 20.00 -5.18 -3.23
C SER A 97 18.88 -6.23 -3.04
N VAL A 98 17.67 -5.79 -2.73
CA VAL A 98 16.49 -6.64 -2.61
C VAL A 98 15.60 -6.66 -3.86
N GLY A 99 16.12 -6.12 -4.98
CA GLY A 99 15.40 -6.11 -6.25
C GLY A 99 14.26 -5.10 -6.31
N ARG A 100 14.26 -4.07 -5.46
CA ARG A 100 13.24 -3.03 -5.41
C ARG A 100 13.72 -1.76 -6.11
N ILE A 101 12.95 -1.29 -7.08
CA ILE A 101 13.13 0.01 -7.73
C ILE A 101 12.04 0.93 -7.18
N GLN A 102 12.42 2.03 -6.54
CA GLN A 102 11.49 2.96 -5.88
C GLN A 102 11.89 4.40 -6.15
N ASN A 103 10.94 5.22 -6.55
CA ASN A 103 11.09 6.66 -6.64
C ASN A 103 10.60 7.32 -5.34
N ASN A 104 11.54 7.63 -4.45
CA ASN A 104 11.22 8.22 -3.14
C ASN A 104 10.53 9.58 -3.22
N GLU A 105 10.90 10.43 -4.20
CA GLU A 105 10.31 11.77 -4.37
C GLU A 105 8.82 11.66 -4.72
N LEU A 106 8.51 10.83 -5.72
CA LEU A 106 7.13 10.60 -6.14
C LEU A 106 6.33 9.89 -5.04
N LEU A 107 6.93 8.90 -4.38
CA LEU A 107 6.32 8.20 -3.24
C LEU A 107 5.92 9.17 -2.14
N PHE A 108 6.84 10.04 -1.71
CA PHE A 108 6.57 11.00 -0.63
C PHE A 108 5.58 12.09 -1.04
N SER A 109 5.63 12.53 -2.31
CA SER A 109 4.64 13.45 -2.87
C SER A 109 3.23 12.85 -2.81
N ASN A 110 3.08 11.58 -3.24
CA ASN A 110 1.79 10.89 -3.19
C ASN A 110 1.29 10.68 -1.75
N ILE A 111 2.18 10.33 -0.82
CA ILE A 111 1.83 10.18 0.60
C ILE A 111 1.29 11.50 1.16
N ARG A 112 1.99 12.62 0.94
CA ARG A 112 1.51 13.94 1.40
C ARG A 112 0.14 14.29 0.82
N LYS A 113 -0.05 14.07 -0.47
CA LYS A 113 -1.32 14.32 -1.15
C LYS A 113 -2.49 13.49 -0.57
N ILE A 114 -2.24 12.24 -0.22
CA ILE A 114 -3.23 11.38 0.47
C ILE A 114 -3.55 11.95 1.85
N GLN A 115 -2.52 12.35 2.61
CA GLN A 115 -2.67 12.85 3.98
C GLN A 115 -3.38 14.20 4.04
N GLU A 116 -3.09 15.12 3.12
CA GLU A 116 -3.72 16.45 3.04
C GLU A 116 -5.23 16.35 2.86
N ALA A 117 -5.70 15.45 2.02
CA ALA A 117 -7.13 15.21 1.82
C ALA A 117 -7.80 14.51 3.01
N ASN A 118 -7.06 13.67 3.76
CA ASN A 118 -7.54 12.94 4.94
C ASN A 118 -8.83 12.11 4.69
N ILE A 119 -8.96 11.55 3.51
CA ILE A 119 -10.06 10.66 3.08
C ILE A 119 -9.63 9.20 3.13
N ILE A 120 -8.44 8.90 2.55
CA ILE A 120 -7.87 7.57 2.51
C ILE A 120 -7.05 7.34 3.78
N ASP A 121 -7.30 6.25 4.50
CA ASP A 121 -6.45 5.85 5.61
C ASP A 121 -5.13 5.28 5.10
N LEU A 122 -4.04 5.64 5.76
CA LEU A 122 -2.69 5.31 5.31
C LEU A 122 -1.91 4.56 6.39
N HIS A 123 -1.38 3.39 6.01
CA HIS A 123 -0.46 2.58 6.79
C HIS A 123 0.88 2.50 6.05
N LEU A 124 1.96 2.85 6.73
CA LEU A 124 3.31 2.80 6.15
C LEU A 124 4.15 1.73 6.83
N ASP A 125 4.98 1.02 6.05
CA ASP A 125 5.85 -0.04 6.56
C ASP A 125 7.31 0.25 6.29
N LEU A 126 8.15 -0.02 7.30
CA LEU A 126 9.60 -0.04 7.23
C LEU A 126 10.14 -1.42 7.63
N ILE A 127 11.28 -1.80 7.07
CA ILE A 127 11.99 -3.02 7.44
C ILE A 127 13.39 -2.68 7.89
N ALA A 128 13.71 -2.97 9.15
CA ALA A 128 15.07 -2.90 9.68
C ALA A 128 15.86 -4.18 9.35
N GLY A 129 17.16 -4.03 9.10
CA GLY A 129 18.06 -5.15 8.83
C GLY A 129 18.10 -5.59 7.38
N LEU A 130 17.72 -4.73 6.45
CA LEU A 130 17.90 -4.99 5.01
C LEU A 130 19.39 -4.98 4.63
N PRO A 131 19.80 -5.74 3.59
CA PRO A 131 21.18 -5.75 3.12
C PRO A 131 21.65 -4.35 2.73
N LEU A 132 22.94 -4.05 2.97
CA LEU A 132 23.58 -2.76 2.69
C LEU A 132 22.97 -1.55 3.45
N GLU A 133 22.24 -1.80 4.53
CA GLU A 133 21.69 -0.76 5.37
C GLU A 133 22.25 -0.86 6.79
N ASP A 134 23.16 0.04 7.13
CA ASP A 134 23.66 0.19 8.49
C ASP A 134 22.69 0.99 9.36
N TYR A 135 23.03 1.09 10.65
CA TYR A 135 22.19 1.82 11.61
C TYR A 135 21.93 3.28 11.21
N LYS A 136 22.96 3.99 10.72
CA LYS A 136 22.83 5.42 10.35
C LYS A 136 21.94 5.59 9.11
N SER A 137 22.05 4.67 8.15
CA SER A 137 21.19 4.64 6.97
C SER A 137 19.74 4.37 7.35
N PHE A 138 19.53 3.39 8.26
CA PHE A 138 18.18 3.10 8.74
C PHE A 138 17.61 4.24 9.59
N GLU A 139 18.41 4.86 10.46
CA GLU A 139 18.01 6.05 11.22
C GLU A 139 17.55 7.18 10.29
N LYS A 140 18.29 7.41 9.18
CA LYS A 140 17.85 8.36 8.15
C LYS A 140 16.51 7.95 7.53
N THR A 141 16.37 6.70 7.11
CA THR A 141 15.10 6.15 6.56
C THR A 141 13.94 6.38 7.52
N PHE A 142 14.14 6.04 8.80
CA PHE A 142 13.13 6.23 9.84
C PHE A 142 12.74 7.71 9.99
N ASN A 143 13.73 8.61 10.10
CA ASN A 143 13.48 10.04 10.24
C ASN A 143 12.78 10.64 9.00
N ASP A 144 13.18 10.23 7.79
CA ASP A 144 12.54 10.66 6.55
C ASP A 144 11.04 10.31 6.57
N VAL A 145 10.69 9.08 6.99
CA VAL A 145 9.30 8.61 7.01
C VAL A 145 8.50 9.19 8.17
N VAL A 146 9.09 9.31 9.35
CA VAL A 146 8.43 9.96 10.51
C VAL A 146 8.15 11.44 10.23
N SER A 147 8.99 12.11 9.44
CA SER A 147 8.76 13.51 9.04
C SER A 147 7.46 13.70 8.25
N LEU A 148 6.95 12.64 7.61
CA LEU A 148 5.65 12.63 6.93
C LEU A 148 4.48 12.58 7.92
N ARG A 149 4.74 12.36 9.24
CA ARG A 149 3.72 12.24 10.29
C ARG A 149 2.62 11.22 9.97
N PRO A 150 2.97 9.95 9.64
CA PRO A 150 1.98 8.94 9.34
C PRO A 150 1.09 8.67 10.56
N LYS A 151 -0.20 8.39 10.34
CA LYS A 151 -1.11 7.95 11.41
C LYS A 151 -0.72 6.58 11.93
N GLU A 152 -0.27 5.71 11.04
CA GLU A 152 0.19 4.37 11.35
C GLU A 152 1.52 4.11 10.65
N LEU A 153 2.50 3.71 11.44
CA LEU A 153 3.82 3.28 10.98
C LEU A 153 4.14 1.93 11.61
N GLN A 154 4.34 0.94 10.78
CA GLN A 154 4.83 -0.37 11.20
C GLN A 154 6.33 -0.47 10.94
N LEU A 155 7.06 -0.85 11.98
CA LEU A 155 8.46 -1.19 11.89
C LEU A 155 8.62 -2.70 12.07
N GLY A 156 9.02 -3.39 11.00
CA GLY A 156 9.34 -4.81 11.01
C GLY A 156 10.85 -5.05 10.96
N PHE A 157 11.25 -6.27 11.32
CA PHE A 157 12.61 -6.76 11.05
C PHE A 157 12.59 -7.66 9.82
N LEU A 158 13.69 -7.64 9.06
CA LEU A 158 13.85 -8.54 7.92
C LEU A 158 13.67 -10.01 8.35
N LYS A 159 12.79 -10.71 7.66
CA LYS A 159 12.56 -12.14 7.83
C LYS A 159 13.11 -12.88 6.61
N LEU A 160 14.11 -13.70 6.81
CA LEU A 160 14.65 -14.58 5.78
C LEU A 160 13.72 -15.77 5.59
N LEU A 161 12.81 -15.68 4.64
CA LEU A 161 11.85 -16.71 4.35
C LEU A 161 12.47 -17.79 3.44
N HIS A 162 12.24 -19.06 3.74
CA HIS A 162 12.67 -20.17 2.90
C HIS A 162 12.18 -19.99 1.45
N GLY A 163 13.06 -20.29 0.49
CA GLY A 163 12.77 -20.17 -0.94
C GLY A 163 12.88 -18.76 -1.51
N THR A 164 13.27 -17.78 -0.69
CA THR A 164 13.61 -16.43 -1.19
C THR A 164 15.10 -16.36 -1.55
N ARG A 165 15.44 -15.48 -2.50
CA ARG A 165 16.83 -15.25 -2.90
C ARG A 165 17.69 -14.82 -1.70
N LEU A 166 17.21 -13.93 -0.85
CA LEU A 166 17.89 -13.48 0.36
C LEU A 166 18.18 -14.57 1.39
N HIS A 167 17.47 -15.70 1.33
CA HIS A 167 17.73 -16.84 2.22
C HIS A 167 18.85 -17.74 1.70
N THR A 168 19.12 -17.70 0.39
CA THR A 168 20.10 -18.59 -0.28
C THR A 168 21.44 -17.92 -0.58
N GLU A 169 21.53 -16.61 -0.51
CA GLU A 169 22.75 -15.79 -0.60
C GLU A 169 23.31 -15.43 0.77
#